data_dfb311add188d58fb843aa39398beb27
#
_entry.id   dfb311add188d58fb843aa39398beb27
#
_cell.length_a   1.000
_cell.length_b   1.000
_cell.length_c   1.000
_cell.angle_alpha   90.00
_cell.angle_beta   90.00
_cell.angle_gamma   90.00
#
_symmetry.space_group_name_H-M   'P 1'
#
loop_
_entity.id
_entity.type
_entity.pdbx_description
1 polymer ?
#
loop_
_entity_poly.entity_id
_entity_poly.type
_entity_poly.pdbx_seq_one_letter_code
_entity_poly.pdbx_strand_id
1 'polypeptide(L)'
;MRLKLFAVLASIVVVKIVSAVPVIPNVALIKGIVLECEAMSSNQLGMQPEQTIYRLTVQIESSEDVGKMPNLLKEKQGKEIAFYTKKPLPSDILRKRIKAKVSFAGDERGGRWWVHEIEILD
;
A
#
# COMPACT_ATOMS: atom_id res chain seq x y z
N MET A 1 -39.19 -10.93 -30.09
CA MET A 1 -38.70 -11.01 -29.95
C MET A 1 -37.90 -11.22 -29.41
N ARG A 2 -37.45 -11.52 -29.02
CA ARG A 2 -36.66 -11.81 -28.52
C ARG A 2 -35.49 -11.39 -28.65
N LEU A 3 -34.86 -10.98 -29.15
CA LEU A 3 -33.74 -10.62 -29.44
C LEU A 3 -33.37 -9.51 -28.74
N LYS A 4 -34.01 -8.66 -28.36
CA LYS A 4 -33.72 -7.59 -27.68
C LYS A 4 -33.13 -7.92 -26.42
N LEU A 5 -33.33 -8.99 -25.86
CA LEU A 5 -32.75 -9.40 -24.67
C LEU A 5 -31.32 -9.50 -24.73
N PHE A 6 -30.81 -9.88 -25.85
CA PHE A 6 -29.45 -10.01 -26.00
C PHE A 6 -28.72 -8.76 -25.90
N ALA A 7 -29.25 -7.72 -26.36
CA ALA A 7 -28.59 -6.45 -26.32
C ALA A 7 -28.37 -6.03 -24.90
N VAL A 8 -29.32 -6.33 -24.08
CA VAL A 8 -29.20 -5.95 -22.70
C VAL A 8 -28.07 -6.65 -22.01
N LEU A 9 -27.90 -7.90 -22.33
CA LEU A 9 -26.85 -8.64 -21.74
C LEU A 9 -25.51 -8.07 -22.14
N ALA A 10 -25.38 -7.68 -23.34
CA ALA A 10 -24.14 -7.14 -23.81
C ALA A 10 -23.79 -5.88 -23.08
N SER A 11 -24.76 -5.08 -22.78
CA SER A 11 -24.49 -3.86 -22.08
C SER A 11 -23.92 -4.11 -20.71
N ILE A 12 -24.43 -5.11 -20.04
CA ILE A 12 -23.94 -5.42 -18.73
C ILE A 12 -22.49 -5.85 -18.79
N VAL A 13 -22.14 -6.58 -19.79
CA VAL A 13 -20.77 -7.02 -19.93
C VAL A 13 -19.84 -5.83 -20.12
N VAL A 14 -20.26 -4.87 -20.89
CA VAL A 14 -19.44 -3.70 -21.14
C VAL A 14 -19.18 -2.95 -19.85
N VAL A 15 -20.15 -2.84 -19.00
CA VAL A 15 -19.97 -2.16 -17.75
C VAL A 15 -18.92 -2.85 -16.91
N LYS A 16 -18.91 -4.16 -16.91
CA LYS A 16 -17.91 -4.86 -16.16
C LYS A 16 -16.53 -4.63 -16.71
N ILE A 17 -16.39 -4.54 -17.98
CA ILE A 17 -15.11 -4.30 -18.58
C ILE A 17 -14.58 -2.94 -18.15
N VAL A 18 -15.42 -1.96 -18.09
CA VAL A 18 -15.00 -0.64 -17.69
C VAL A 18 -14.50 -0.66 -16.24
N SER A 19 -15.19 -1.39 -15.38
CA SER A 19 -14.77 -1.41 -14.00
C SER A 19 -13.50 -2.20 -13.79
N ALA A 20 -13.06 -2.93 -14.79
CA ALA A 20 -11.84 -3.71 -14.69
C ALA A 20 -10.61 -2.99 -15.21
N VAL A 21 -10.72 -1.72 -15.51
CA VAL A 21 -9.56 -0.96 -15.97
C VAL A 21 -8.51 -0.96 -14.87
N PRO A 22 -7.30 -1.40 -15.18
CA PRO A 22 -6.26 -1.48 -14.16
C PRO A 22 -5.80 -0.10 -13.71
N VAL A 23 -5.44 -0.03 -12.46
CA VAL A 23 -4.91 1.18 -11.86
C VAL A 23 -3.41 0.98 -11.71
N ILE A 24 -2.63 1.96 -12.14
CA ILE A 24 -1.19 1.89 -12.00
C ILE A 24 -0.86 2.13 -10.52
N PRO A 25 -0.21 1.18 -9.87
CA PRO A 25 0.09 1.34 -8.45
C PRO A 25 1.17 2.38 -8.20
N ASN A 26 1.08 3.05 -7.07
CA ASN A 26 2.14 3.94 -6.63
C ASN A 26 3.13 3.10 -5.86
N VAL A 27 4.37 3.05 -6.32
CA VAL A 27 5.41 2.24 -5.74
C VAL A 27 6.64 3.09 -5.52
N ALA A 28 7.28 2.93 -4.39
CA ALA A 28 8.49 3.68 -4.08
C ALA A 28 9.45 2.81 -3.30
N LEU A 29 10.74 3.16 -3.42
CA LEU A 29 11.79 2.56 -2.61
C LEU A 29 12.23 3.65 -1.66
N ILE A 30 11.99 3.45 -0.36
CA ILE A 30 12.27 4.50 0.62
C ILE A 30 13.40 4.10 1.54
N LYS A 31 14.07 5.12 2.08
CA LYS A 31 15.01 4.96 3.19
C LYS A 31 14.55 5.89 4.28
N GLY A 32 14.66 5.47 5.51
CA GLY A 32 14.27 6.31 6.62
C GLY A 32 14.54 5.64 7.95
N ILE A 33 14.14 6.34 9.01
CA ILE A 33 14.35 5.88 10.38
C ILE A 33 12.99 5.50 10.96
N VAL A 34 12.93 4.33 11.58
CA VAL A 34 11.69 3.86 12.22
C VAL A 34 11.52 4.56 13.56
N LEU A 35 10.49 5.36 13.68
CA LEU A 35 10.22 6.12 14.91
C LEU A 35 9.29 5.38 15.84
N GLU A 36 8.33 4.64 15.29
CA GLU A 36 7.36 3.88 16.08
C GLU A 36 7.02 2.59 15.37
N CYS A 37 6.66 1.59 16.16
CA CYS A 37 6.23 0.30 15.62
C CYS A 37 5.22 -0.29 16.57
N GLU A 38 4.05 -0.68 16.07
CA GLU A 38 3.04 -1.30 16.91
C GLU A 38 2.27 -2.37 16.15
N ALA A 39 1.80 -3.38 16.91
CA ALA A 39 0.96 -4.42 16.35
C ALA A 39 -0.49 -4.05 16.60
N MET A 40 -1.37 -4.33 15.65
CA MET A 40 -2.77 -4.02 15.79
C MET A 40 -3.61 -5.09 15.08
N SER A 41 -4.90 -5.13 15.39
CA SER A 41 -5.79 -6.06 14.73
C SER A 41 -6.24 -5.46 13.41
N SER A 42 -6.31 -6.30 12.37
CA SER A 42 -6.81 -5.86 11.09
C SER A 42 -8.25 -5.35 11.18
N ASN A 43 -8.99 -5.75 12.21
CA ASN A 43 -10.36 -5.24 12.39
C ASN A 43 -10.36 -3.74 12.60
N GLN A 44 -9.31 -3.18 13.19
CA GLN A 44 -9.21 -1.74 13.40
C GLN A 44 -9.05 -1.01 12.07
N LEU A 45 -8.66 -1.72 11.03
CA LEU A 45 -8.50 -1.16 9.69
C LEU A 45 -9.65 -1.57 8.76
N GLY A 46 -10.65 -2.27 9.30
CA GLY A 46 -11.76 -2.72 8.49
C GLY A 46 -11.44 -3.88 7.56
N MET A 47 -10.40 -4.63 7.87
CA MET A 47 -9.96 -5.74 7.02
C MET A 47 -10.39 -7.07 7.62
N GLN A 48 -10.83 -7.99 6.75
CA GLN A 48 -11.26 -9.33 7.13
C GLN A 48 -10.48 -10.35 6.30
N PRO A 49 -10.20 -11.53 6.80
CA PRO A 49 -10.45 -12.00 8.16
C PRO A 49 -9.51 -11.34 9.16
N GLU A 50 -9.81 -11.50 10.44
CA GLU A 50 -8.99 -10.89 11.47
C GLU A 50 -7.58 -11.47 11.46
N GLN A 51 -6.60 -10.58 11.50
CA GLN A 51 -5.19 -10.94 11.52
C GLN A 51 -4.40 -9.81 12.16
N THR A 52 -3.17 -10.07 12.51
CA THR A 52 -2.32 -9.03 13.07
C THR A 52 -1.67 -8.24 11.95
N ILE A 53 -1.72 -6.93 12.08
CA ILE A 53 -1.07 -6.01 11.15
C ILE A 53 -0.05 -5.22 11.97
N TYR A 54 1.09 -4.96 11.39
CA TYR A 54 2.12 -4.15 12.05
C TYR A 54 2.19 -2.80 11.36
N ARG A 55 2.14 -1.74 12.16
CA ARG A 55 2.25 -0.38 11.63
C ARG A 55 3.56 0.21 12.09
N LEU A 56 4.33 0.73 11.16
CA LEU A 56 5.54 1.42 11.51
C LEU A 56 5.50 2.84 10.97
N THR A 57 5.93 3.79 11.78
CA THR A 57 6.04 5.18 11.38
C THR A 57 7.49 5.43 11.05
N VAL A 58 7.73 5.89 9.83
CA VAL A 58 9.09 6.09 9.32
C VAL A 58 9.26 7.55 8.95
N GLN A 59 10.37 8.14 9.41
CA GLN A 59 10.75 9.46 8.96
C GLN A 59 11.54 9.28 7.68
N ILE A 60 11.00 9.77 6.59
CA ILE A 60 11.56 9.54 5.25
C ILE A 60 12.85 10.34 5.08
N GLU A 61 13.93 9.67 4.72
CA GLU A 61 15.19 10.33 4.38
C GLU A 61 15.29 10.49 2.87
N SER A 62 14.88 9.49 2.12
CA SER A 62 14.90 9.57 0.68
C SER A 62 13.88 8.63 0.07
N SER A 63 13.50 8.90 -1.16
CA SER A 63 12.52 8.11 -1.88
C SER A 63 12.97 8.02 -3.33
N GLU A 64 13.00 6.81 -3.87
CA GLU A 64 13.41 6.57 -5.24
C GLU A 64 12.28 5.92 -6.02
N ASP A 65 12.22 6.19 -7.31
CA ASP A 65 11.24 5.60 -8.19
C ASP A 65 11.57 4.12 -8.39
N VAL A 66 10.54 3.32 -8.59
CA VAL A 66 10.70 1.91 -8.94
C VAL A 66 10.25 1.79 -10.39
N GLY A 67 11.21 1.61 -11.30
CA GLY A 67 10.92 1.55 -12.72
C GLY A 67 10.20 2.81 -13.17
N LYS A 68 9.08 2.63 -13.85
CA LYS A 68 8.28 3.75 -14.33
C LYS A 68 7.02 3.96 -13.50
N MET A 69 6.96 3.37 -12.32
CA MET A 69 5.79 3.51 -11.46
C MET A 69 5.71 4.90 -10.86
N PRO A 70 4.51 5.45 -10.68
CA PRO A 70 4.36 6.71 -9.98
C PRO A 70 4.87 6.61 -8.56
N ASN A 71 5.41 7.69 -8.04
CA ASN A 71 5.95 7.73 -6.69
C ASN A 71 5.40 8.94 -5.94
N LEU A 72 4.36 8.74 -5.15
CA LEU A 72 3.73 9.80 -4.39
C LEU A 72 4.57 10.26 -3.20
N LEU A 73 5.64 9.52 -2.88
CA LEU A 73 6.52 9.89 -1.77
C LEU A 73 7.72 10.71 -2.22
N LYS A 74 7.76 11.07 -3.48
CA LYS A 74 8.93 11.71 -4.06
C LYS A 74 9.36 12.98 -3.35
N GLU A 75 8.41 13.76 -2.81
CA GLU A 75 8.73 15.00 -2.13
C GLU A 75 8.36 14.97 -0.66
N LYS A 76 8.41 13.79 -0.06
CA LYS A 76 8.05 13.64 1.33
C LYS A 76 9.25 13.53 2.26
N GLN A 77 10.42 13.93 1.78
CA GLN A 77 11.63 13.87 2.60
C GLN A 77 11.42 14.67 3.89
N GLY A 78 11.80 14.10 5.00
CA GLY A 78 11.61 14.70 6.31
C GLY A 78 10.25 14.44 6.93
N LYS A 79 9.30 13.91 6.19
CA LYS A 79 7.96 13.66 6.71
C LYS A 79 7.88 12.31 7.39
N GLU A 80 6.96 12.19 8.33
CA GLU A 80 6.69 10.93 9.02
C GLU A 80 5.49 10.29 8.37
N ILE A 81 5.69 9.08 7.86
CA ILE A 81 4.65 8.36 7.13
C ILE A 81 4.42 7.01 7.80
N ALA A 82 3.16 6.60 7.88
CA ALA A 82 2.80 5.30 8.44
C ALA A 82 2.78 4.26 7.33
N PHE A 83 3.43 3.13 7.59
CA PHE A 83 3.47 2.00 6.68
C PHE A 83 2.95 0.77 7.39
N TYR A 84 2.34 -0.14 6.65
CA TYR A 84 1.69 -1.32 7.20
C TYR A 84 2.27 -2.59 6.59
N THR A 85 2.35 -3.65 7.37
CA THR A 85 2.78 -4.94 6.87
C THR A 85 2.10 -6.06 7.65
N LYS A 86 1.86 -7.18 6.97
CA LYS A 86 1.30 -8.36 7.62
C LYS A 86 2.39 -9.25 8.19
N LYS A 87 3.65 -9.00 7.84
CA LYS A 87 4.76 -9.82 8.31
C LYS A 87 5.30 -9.27 9.61
N PRO A 88 5.64 -10.14 10.55
CA PRO A 88 6.26 -9.68 11.81
C PRO A 88 7.55 -8.91 11.51
N LEU A 89 7.79 -7.89 12.31
CA LEU A 89 8.99 -7.07 12.18
C LEU A 89 10.00 -7.49 13.25
N PRO A 90 11.30 -7.29 12.98
CA PRO A 90 12.31 -7.58 13.99
C PRO A 90 12.07 -6.74 15.24
N SER A 91 12.31 -7.30 16.41
CA SER A 91 12.03 -6.61 17.66
C SER A 91 12.93 -5.41 17.88
N ASP A 92 14.07 -5.35 17.19
CA ASP A 92 15.02 -4.26 17.35
C ASP A 92 14.92 -3.22 16.22
N ILE A 93 13.82 -3.24 15.47
CA ILE A 93 13.69 -2.34 14.33
C ILE A 93 13.53 -0.86 14.74
N LEU A 94 13.08 -0.61 15.97
CA LEU A 94 12.85 0.74 16.43
C LEU A 94 14.15 1.55 16.40
N ARG A 95 14.08 2.74 15.84
CA ARG A 95 15.20 3.67 15.70
C ARG A 95 16.24 3.23 14.68
N LYS A 96 16.01 2.16 13.96
CA LYS A 96 16.94 1.71 12.93
C LYS A 96 16.65 2.40 11.61
N ARG A 97 17.70 2.55 10.81
CA ARG A 97 17.53 3.00 9.44
C ARG A 97 17.15 1.81 8.60
N ILE A 98 16.18 1.99 7.75
CA ILE A 98 15.68 0.90 6.90
C ILE A 98 15.60 1.35 5.46
N LYS A 99 15.56 0.36 4.58
CA LYS A 99 15.26 0.55 3.17
C LYS A 99 14.07 -0.36 2.90
N ALA A 100 13.04 0.16 2.29
CA ALA A 100 11.82 -0.61 2.08
C ALA A 100 11.19 -0.30 0.74
N LYS A 101 10.62 -1.34 0.14
CA LYS A 101 9.82 -1.18 -1.06
C LYS A 101 8.37 -1.13 -0.62
N VAL A 102 7.67 -0.07 -0.97
CA VAL A 102 6.32 0.18 -0.50
C VAL A 102 5.39 0.50 -1.64
N SER A 103 4.11 0.22 -1.47
CA SER A 103 3.11 0.61 -2.45
C SER A 103 1.88 1.13 -1.76
N PHE A 104 1.17 2.01 -2.45
CA PHE A 104 -0.07 2.57 -1.93
C PHE A 104 -1.24 1.77 -2.48
N ALA A 105 -2.09 1.29 -1.60
CA ALA A 105 -3.29 0.57 -1.99
C ALA A 105 -4.44 1.08 -1.17
N GLY A 106 -5.59 1.24 -1.80
CA GLY A 106 -6.75 1.75 -1.11
C GLY A 106 -8.04 1.47 -1.84
N ASP A 107 -9.10 1.93 -1.24
CA ASP A 107 -10.43 1.82 -1.80
C ASP A 107 -11.12 3.17 -1.58
N GLU A 108 -12.44 3.20 -1.73
CA GLU A 108 -13.18 4.46 -1.60
C GLU A 108 -13.15 5.05 -0.20
N ARG A 109 -12.68 4.29 0.78
CA ARG A 109 -12.53 4.80 2.15
C ARG A 109 -11.16 5.40 2.38
N GLY A 110 -10.27 5.35 1.41
CA GLY A 110 -8.90 5.82 1.52
C GLY A 110 -7.92 4.70 1.30
N GLY A 111 -6.65 4.99 1.48
CA GLY A 111 -5.61 4.01 1.24
C GLY A 111 -4.52 4.03 2.28
N ARG A 112 -3.63 3.06 2.16
CA ARG A 112 -2.51 2.91 3.07
C ARG A 112 -1.28 2.50 2.29
N TRP A 113 -0.12 2.81 2.86
CA TRP A 113 1.15 2.38 2.30
C TRP A 113 1.49 1.02 2.86
N TRP A 114 1.73 0.05 1.99
CA TRP A 114 2.05 -1.33 2.38
C TRP A 114 3.49 -1.64 2.06
N VAL A 115 4.17 -2.28 3.00
CA VAL A 115 5.55 -2.69 2.84
C VAL A 115 5.59 -4.06 2.15
N HIS A 116 6.36 -4.17 1.09
CA HIS A 116 6.58 -5.43 0.39
C HIS A 116 7.88 -6.07 0.80
N GLU A 117 8.92 -5.26 0.97
CA GLU A 117 10.25 -5.73 1.35
C GLU A 117 10.85 -4.71 2.28
N ILE A 118 11.59 -5.17 3.27
CA ILE A 118 12.22 -4.28 4.23
C ILE A 118 13.60 -4.83 4.58
N GLU A 119 14.56 -3.93 4.68
CA GLU A 119 15.94 -4.28 5.02
C GLU A 119 16.44 -3.29 6.05
N ILE A 120 17.06 -3.78 7.10
CA ILE A 120 17.68 -2.91 8.11
C ILE A 120 19.09 -2.60 7.64
N LEU A 121 19.40 -1.30 7.57
CA LEU A 121 20.67 -0.87 7.03
C LEU A 121 21.80 -0.80 8.05
N ASP A 122 21.49 -0.70 9.32
CA ASP A 122 22.54 -0.57 10.35
C ASP A 122 22.72 -1.84 11.13
#